data_5b0332534b5019a22cfaed88dc8cb5b9
#
_entry.id   5b0332534b5019a22cfaed88dc8cb5b9
#
_cell.length_a   1.000
_cell.length_b   1.000
_cell.length_c   1.000
_cell.angle_alpha   90.00
_cell.angle_beta   90.00
_cell.angle_gamma   90.00
#
_symmetry.space_group_name_H-M   'P 1'
#
loop_
_entity.id
_entity.type
_entity.pdbx_description
1 polymer ?
#
loop_
_entity_poly.entity_id
_entity_poly.type
_entity_poly.pdbx_seq_one_letter_code
_entity_poly.pdbx_strand_id
1 'polypeptide(L)'
;LEGGEERALLISATGTGKTYASAFAMRELGFKRVLFLVHRGQLARQTKRSYEKVFAKTVSMGLVGAGYHEYNADYVFATVQTLNRDEHLLQYEKNAFDCIILDEAHHVSADTYQKVMKHFKPKLWLGMTATPDKRDDNVEGRNIYELFNYQIAYEIRLQQAMEENLLCPFHYFGITDLAIIGDQKETNRDFSMLTSDERVKHIIEQAEYYGYSGDKVKGLIFCSNIRETEELSAKFNQMMNTSSGRKFRTIALNGSASEQERQIAFERLAMNEEDATVEMEPLDYIFSVEILNEGWEFPGGKIEEGETSQEALKREIIEELDTEIKVGELIDTIAYDYPEFHLSMDCFWCEIVEGDLVLKEHEAARGLTKNQLDDVAWLPADITLIEKIRKNM
;
A
#
# COMPACT_ATOMS: atom_id res chain seq x y z
N LEU A 1 -19.47 17.19 16.52
CA LEU A 1 -18.78 18.40 17.00
C LEU A 1 -19.70 19.29 17.87
N GLU A 2 -21.01 19.25 17.69
CA GLU A 2 -21.95 19.94 18.58
C GLU A 2 -21.91 19.38 20.01
N GLY A 3 -21.40 18.15 20.20
CA GLY A 3 -21.21 17.49 21.49
C GLY A 3 -19.87 17.77 22.18
N GLY A 4 -18.96 18.54 21.57
CA GLY A 4 -17.64 18.82 22.14
C GLY A 4 -16.63 17.69 21.99
N GLU A 5 -16.87 16.73 21.10
CA GLU A 5 -15.99 15.60 20.85
C GLU A 5 -14.71 16.03 20.15
N GLU A 6 -13.56 15.58 20.68
CA GLU A 6 -12.22 15.91 20.15
C GLU A 6 -11.71 14.87 19.15
N ARG A 7 -12.38 13.73 19.00
CA ARG A 7 -12.00 12.62 18.13
C ARG A 7 -13.21 12.04 17.43
N ALA A 8 -13.06 11.68 16.15
CA ALA A 8 -14.10 11.03 15.38
C ALA A 8 -13.52 10.15 14.26
N LEU A 9 -14.24 9.07 13.91
CA LEU A 9 -13.95 8.19 12.79
C LEU A 9 -14.91 8.45 11.63
N LEU A 10 -14.38 8.50 10.43
CA LEU A 10 -15.08 8.38 9.17
C LEU A 10 -14.78 7.03 8.57
N ILE A 11 -15.74 6.13 8.62
CA ILE A 11 -15.60 4.77 8.08
C ILE A 11 -16.30 4.75 6.73
N SER A 12 -15.55 4.55 5.65
CA SER A 12 -16.12 4.60 4.31
C SER A 12 -15.38 3.69 3.36
N ALA A 13 -16.10 2.89 2.59
CA ALA A 13 -15.53 1.96 1.63
C ALA A 13 -14.58 2.65 0.65
N THR A 14 -13.59 1.92 0.13
CA THR A 14 -12.66 2.45 -0.88
C THR A 14 -13.44 2.88 -2.13
N GLY A 15 -13.06 4.01 -2.73
CA GLY A 15 -13.74 4.54 -3.92
C GLY A 15 -14.96 5.43 -3.66
N THR A 16 -15.48 5.52 -2.43
CA THR A 16 -16.63 6.35 -2.08
C THR A 16 -16.33 7.86 -1.96
N GLY A 17 -15.06 8.26 -2.17
CA GLY A 17 -14.68 9.67 -2.13
C GLY A 17 -14.34 10.23 -0.75
N LYS A 18 -13.79 9.41 0.17
CA LYS A 18 -13.35 9.83 1.53
C LYS A 18 -12.60 11.16 1.54
N THR A 19 -11.65 11.32 0.63
CA THR A 19 -10.83 12.55 0.52
C THR A 19 -11.68 13.79 0.23
N TYR A 20 -12.64 13.69 -0.69
CA TYR A 20 -13.56 14.80 -0.98
C TYR A 20 -14.52 15.06 0.19
N ALA A 21 -15.05 14.00 0.81
CA ALA A 21 -15.92 14.12 1.96
C ALA A 21 -15.22 14.86 3.10
N SER A 22 -13.95 14.52 3.39
CA SER A 22 -13.16 15.22 4.39
C SER A 22 -12.90 16.68 4.01
N ALA A 23 -12.61 16.97 2.74
CA ALA A 23 -12.41 18.36 2.28
C ALA A 23 -13.67 19.20 2.44
N PHE A 24 -14.83 18.69 2.07
CA PHE A 24 -16.12 19.37 2.28
C PHE A 24 -16.41 19.56 3.77
N ALA A 25 -16.14 18.53 4.60
CA ALA A 25 -16.30 18.66 6.05
C ALA A 25 -15.41 19.77 6.64
N MET A 26 -14.14 19.84 6.24
CA MET A 26 -13.23 20.91 6.71
C MET A 26 -13.73 22.30 6.30
N ARG A 27 -14.28 22.43 5.11
CA ARG A 27 -14.84 23.69 4.61
C ARG A 27 -16.07 24.09 5.39
N GLU A 28 -17.02 23.19 5.61
CA GLU A 28 -18.27 23.48 6.34
C GLU A 28 -18.02 23.76 7.84
N LEU A 29 -17.03 23.06 8.44
CA LEU A 29 -16.63 23.30 9.84
C LEU A 29 -15.81 24.58 10.02
N GLY A 30 -15.34 25.19 8.93
CA GLY A 30 -14.59 26.45 8.96
C GLY A 30 -13.23 26.37 9.63
N PHE A 31 -12.61 25.20 9.68
CA PHE A 31 -11.25 25.03 10.20
C PHE A 31 -10.25 25.79 9.34
N LYS A 32 -9.38 26.55 10.00
CA LYS A 32 -8.38 27.41 9.32
C LYS A 32 -7.06 26.72 9.11
N ARG A 33 -6.65 25.88 10.06
CA ARG A 33 -5.39 25.15 10.02
C ARG A 33 -5.67 23.66 10.09
N VAL A 34 -5.31 22.92 9.03
CA VAL A 34 -5.52 21.47 8.93
C VAL A 34 -4.22 20.77 8.57
N LEU A 35 -3.92 19.68 9.25
CA LEU A 35 -2.87 18.75 8.89
C LEU A 35 -3.51 17.46 8.38
N PHE A 36 -3.15 17.05 7.17
CA PHE A 36 -3.58 15.79 6.58
C PHE A 36 -2.40 14.83 6.50
N LEU A 37 -2.50 13.72 7.19
CA LEU A 37 -1.45 12.70 7.28
C LEU A 37 -1.83 11.45 6.49
N VAL A 38 -0.92 11.03 5.64
CA VAL A 38 -1.01 9.80 4.84
C VAL A 38 0.24 8.95 5.07
N HIS A 39 0.21 7.70 4.64
CA HIS A 39 1.38 6.83 4.74
C HIS A 39 2.35 6.94 3.55
N ARG A 40 1.94 7.47 2.40
CA ARG A 40 2.78 7.62 1.18
C ARG A 40 2.79 9.05 0.65
N GLY A 41 3.97 9.54 0.24
CA GLY A 41 4.14 10.90 -0.30
C GLY A 41 3.32 11.17 -1.57
N GLN A 42 3.13 10.17 -2.42
CA GLN A 42 2.27 10.28 -3.60
C GLN A 42 0.82 10.58 -3.23
N LEU A 43 0.30 9.90 -2.18
CA LEU A 43 -1.05 10.16 -1.67
C LEU A 43 -1.16 11.58 -1.11
N ALA A 44 -0.13 12.10 -0.44
CA ALA A 44 -0.13 13.49 0.02
C ALA A 44 -0.32 14.48 -1.13
N ARG A 45 0.41 14.29 -2.24
CA ARG A 45 0.27 15.13 -3.45
C ARG A 45 -1.12 15.00 -4.08
N GLN A 46 -1.63 13.78 -4.18
CA GLN A 46 -2.96 13.51 -4.75
C GLN A 46 -4.08 14.11 -3.89
N THR A 47 -3.99 13.94 -2.58
CA THR A 47 -4.94 14.51 -1.61
C THR A 47 -4.94 16.04 -1.68
N LYS A 48 -3.75 16.66 -1.69
CA LYS A 48 -3.62 18.11 -1.88
C LYS A 48 -4.36 18.59 -3.14
N ARG A 49 -4.14 17.94 -4.29
CA ARG A 49 -4.83 18.27 -5.55
C ARG A 49 -6.36 18.15 -5.45
N SER A 50 -6.86 17.16 -4.71
CA SER A 50 -8.30 16.98 -4.48
C SER A 50 -8.87 18.10 -3.61
N TYR A 51 -8.15 18.51 -2.57
CA TYR A 51 -8.53 19.65 -1.73
C TYR A 51 -8.49 20.98 -2.50
N GLU A 52 -7.48 21.20 -3.34
CA GLU A 52 -7.39 22.39 -4.21
C GLU A 52 -8.63 22.57 -5.10
N LYS A 53 -9.21 21.46 -5.59
CA LYS A 53 -10.46 21.49 -6.36
C LYS A 53 -11.67 21.96 -5.53
N VAL A 54 -11.71 21.58 -4.25
CA VAL A 54 -12.84 21.94 -3.35
C VAL A 54 -12.73 23.37 -2.85
N PHE A 55 -11.52 23.84 -2.58
CA PHE A 55 -11.27 25.15 -1.96
C PHE A 55 -10.99 26.27 -2.97
N ALA A 56 -10.79 25.97 -4.24
CA ALA A 56 -10.63 26.95 -5.33
C ALA A 56 -9.66 28.11 -4.99
N LYS A 57 -8.51 27.81 -4.36
CA LYS A 57 -7.48 28.78 -3.92
C LYS A 57 -7.89 29.75 -2.78
N THR A 58 -8.95 29.45 -2.06
CA THR A 58 -9.35 30.26 -0.89
C THR A 58 -8.52 29.96 0.35
N VAL A 59 -7.73 28.89 0.33
CA VAL A 59 -6.86 28.40 1.40
C VAL A 59 -5.49 28.08 0.82
N SER A 60 -4.43 28.45 1.52
CA SER A 60 -3.06 28.06 1.13
C SER A 60 -2.83 26.59 1.47
N MET A 61 -2.24 25.83 0.54
CA MET A 61 -2.00 24.39 0.69
C MET A 61 -0.55 24.04 0.41
N GLY A 62 0.10 23.38 1.38
CA GLY A 62 1.51 23.03 1.33
C GLY A 62 1.78 21.55 1.53
N LEU A 63 2.95 21.11 1.04
CA LEU A 63 3.51 19.77 1.25
C LEU A 63 4.69 19.85 2.23
N VAL A 64 4.81 18.84 3.08
CA VAL A 64 5.97 18.66 3.97
C VAL A 64 6.52 17.26 3.80
N GLY A 65 7.81 17.16 3.49
CA GLY A 65 8.51 15.92 3.16
C GLY A 65 8.82 15.79 1.68
N ALA A 66 9.64 14.81 1.31
CA ALA A 66 10.05 14.59 -0.08
C ALA A 66 10.65 15.85 -0.75
N GLY A 67 11.47 16.61 -0.02
CA GLY A 67 12.08 17.86 -0.51
C GLY A 67 11.18 19.09 -0.41
N TYR A 68 9.93 18.96 0.04
CA TYR A 68 9.01 20.09 0.28
C TYR A 68 9.06 20.54 1.74
N HIS A 69 9.08 21.85 1.98
CA HIS A 69 9.19 22.48 3.30
C HIS A 69 8.14 23.60 3.49
N GLU A 70 6.91 23.36 3.06
CA GLU A 70 5.85 24.39 3.05
C GLU A 70 5.07 24.41 4.39
N TYR A 71 5.79 24.57 5.51
CA TYR A 71 5.27 24.50 6.89
C TYR A 71 4.21 25.55 7.23
N ASN A 72 4.21 26.69 6.54
CA ASN A 72 3.36 27.84 6.89
C ASN A 72 2.00 27.85 6.18
N ALA A 73 1.74 26.87 5.33
CA ALA A 73 0.45 26.77 4.66
C ALA A 73 -0.68 26.55 5.66
N ASP A 74 -1.90 27.02 5.33
CA ASP A 74 -3.09 26.79 6.14
C ASP A 74 -3.44 25.30 6.22
N TYR A 75 -3.38 24.61 5.09
CA TYR A 75 -3.58 23.17 5.00
C TYR A 75 -2.27 22.50 4.60
N VAL A 76 -1.77 21.63 5.44
CA VAL A 76 -0.50 20.92 5.24
C VAL A 76 -0.78 19.45 4.99
N PHE A 77 -0.15 18.89 3.95
CA PHE A 77 -0.21 17.48 3.59
C PHE A 77 1.17 16.88 3.77
N ALA A 78 1.24 15.81 4.55
CA ALA A 78 2.51 15.17 4.87
C ALA A 78 2.35 13.65 5.05
N THR A 79 3.47 12.93 5.02
CA THR A 79 3.44 11.54 5.50
C THR A 79 3.68 11.50 7.00
N VAL A 80 3.15 10.46 7.64
CA VAL A 80 3.35 10.23 9.08
C VAL A 80 4.84 10.07 9.38
N GLN A 81 5.56 9.31 8.55
CA GLN A 81 7.01 9.10 8.67
C GLN A 81 7.79 10.42 8.63
N THR A 82 7.38 11.36 7.77
CA THR A 82 8.00 12.69 7.74
C THR A 82 7.76 13.43 9.06
N LEU A 83 6.50 13.48 9.53
CA LEU A 83 6.15 14.21 10.75
C LEU A 83 6.66 13.50 12.02
N ASN A 84 7.00 12.22 11.97
CA ASN A 84 7.64 11.51 13.09
C ASN A 84 9.07 11.97 13.37
N ARG A 85 9.74 12.60 12.39
CA ARG A 85 11.08 13.16 12.58
C ARG A 85 11.01 14.49 13.30
N ASP A 86 11.84 14.67 14.34
CA ASP A 86 11.83 15.88 15.18
C ASP A 86 12.10 17.15 14.38
N GLU A 87 12.92 17.10 13.35
CA GLU A 87 13.22 18.23 12.47
C GLU A 87 11.97 18.83 11.81
N HIS A 88 10.96 18.00 11.52
CA HIS A 88 9.67 18.42 10.95
C HIS A 88 8.61 18.64 12.03
N LEU A 89 8.53 17.75 13.02
CA LEU A 89 7.53 17.79 14.08
C LEU A 89 7.66 19.06 14.92
N LEU A 90 8.89 19.41 15.31
CA LEU A 90 9.17 20.57 16.17
C LEU A 90 9.07 21.92 15.43
N GLN A 91 8.84 21.94 14.12
CA GLN A 91 8.45 23.15 13.40
C GLN A 91 7.05 23.65 13.79
N TYR A 92 6.25 22.79 14.44
CA TYR A 92 4.90 23.10 14.81
C TYR A 92 4.70 23.11 16.33
N GLU A 93 3.98 24.11 16.80
CA GLU A 93 3.48 24.13 18.18
C GLU A 93 2.38 23.06 18.36
N LYS A 94 2.18 22.62 19.61
CA LYS A 94 1.20 21.57 19.93
C LYS A 94 -0.24 21.88 19.47
N ASN A 95 -0.60 23.14 19.41
CA ASN A 95 -1.93 23.64 19.00
C ASN A 95 -1.90 24.28 17.60
N ALA A 96 -0.91 23.97 16.77
CA ALA A 96 -0.75 24.59 15.45
C ALA A 96 -1.89 24.31 14.49
N PHE A 97 -2.65 23.24 14.69
CA PHE A 97 -3.73 22.82 13.81
C PHE A 97 -5.08 22.76 14.54
N ASP A 98 -6.14 23.20 13.86
CA ASP A 98 -7.51 23.04 14.33
C ASP A 98 -7.98 21.59 14.19
N CYS A 99 -7.64 20.95 13.07
CA CYS A 99 -7.96 19.56 12.80
C CYS A 99 -6.74 18.83 12.27
N ILE A 100 -6.57 17.58 12.70
CA ILE A 100 -5.60 16.64 12.11
C ILE A 100 -6.36 15.44 11.58
N ILE A 101 -6.17 15.14 10.31
CA ILE A 101 -6.81 14.04 9.60
C ILE A 101 -5.77 12.94 9.42
N LEU A 102 -6.14 11.72 9.81
CA LEU A 102 -5.33 10.52 9.66
C LEU A 102 -6.00 9.63 8.60
N ASP A 103 -5.39 9.53 7.44
CA ASP A 103 -5.84 8.60 6.40
C ASP A 103 -5.30 7.20 6.68
N GLU A 104 -6.06 6.19 6.30
CA GLU A 104 -5.85 4.78 6.65
C GLU A 104 -5.60 4.60 8.16
N ALA A 105 -6.53 5.14 8.93
CA ALA A 105 -6.43 5.27 10.38
C ALA A 105 -6.34 3.91 11.12
N HIS A 106 -6.53 2.77 10.44
CA HIS A 106 -6.29 1.44 10.99
C HIS A 106 -4.79 1.19 11.31
N HIS A 107 -3.87 1.98 10.74
CA HIS A 107 -2.45 1.96 11.08
C HIS A 107 -2.06 2.84 12.30
N VAL A 108 -3.01 3.51 12.94
CA VAL A 108 -2.74 4.48 14.04
C VAL A 108 -2.13 3.84 15.28
N SER A 109 -2.21 2.53 15.42
CA SER A 109 -1.56 1.78 16.51
C SER A 109 -0.03 1.76 16.43
N ALA A 110 0.56 2.07 15.26
CA ALA A 110 2.02 2.12 15.11
C ALA A 110 2.63 3.29 15.88
N ASP A 111 3.83 3.10 16.43
CA ASP A 111 4.54 4.07 17.26
C ASP A 111 4.74 5.43 16.58
N THR A 112 4.93 5.41 15.25
CA THR A 112 5.03 6.62 14.44
C THR A 112 3.83 7.54 14.56
N TYR A 113 2.62 6.99 14.53
CA TYR A 113 1.38 7.73 14.75
C TYR A 113 1.23 8.20 16.19
N GLN A 114 1.58 7.34 17.16
CA GLN A 114 1.48 7.64 18.58
C GLN A 114 2.35 8.83 18.97
N LYS A 115 3.58 8.94 18.43
CA LYS A 115 4.47 10.08 18.67
C LYS A 115 3.83 11.39 18.17
N VAL A 116 3.30 11.38 16.95
CA VAL A 116 2.62 12.56 16.36
C VAL A 116 1.37 12.92 17.18
N MET A 117 0.56 11.93 17.57
CA MET A 117 -0.64 12.16 18.38
C MET A 117 -0.32 12.69 19.77
N LYS A 118 0.77 12.27 20.39
CA LYS A 118 1.22 12.79 21.70
C LYS A 118 1.72 14.24 21.63
N HIS A 119 2.28 14.64 20.46
CA HIS A 119 2.79 15.99 20.28
C HIS A 119 1.67 17.01 20.09
N PHE A 120 0.71 16.75 19.20
CA PHE A 120 -0.33 17.71 18.84
C PHE A 120 -1.55 17.66 19.74
N LYS A 121 -2.21 18.82 19.87
CA LYS A 121 -3.48 18.99 20.58
C LYS A 121 -4.46 19.78 19.70
N PRO A 122 -4.97 19.20 18.61
CA PRO A 122 -5.96 19.84 17.76
C PRO A 122 -7.31 19.90 18.46
N LYS A 123 -8.24 20.68 17.91
CA LYS A 123 -9.65 20.66 18.33
C LYS A 123 -10.37 19.37 17.89
N LEU A 124 -9.92 18.77 16.79
CA LEU A 124 -10.46 17.53 16.25
C LEU A 124 -9.37 16.65 15.67
N TRP A 125 -9.34 15.38 16.09
CA TRP A 125 -8.70 14.28 15.38
C TRP A 125 -9.76 13.56 14.53
N LEU A 126 -9.57 13.50 13.21
CA LEU A 126 -10.44 12.78 12.30
C LEU A 126 -9.68 11.59 11.70
N GLY A 127 -10.03 10.39 12.11
CA GLY A 127 -9.54 9.16 11.48
C GLY A 127 -10.41 8.78 10.29
N MET A 128 -9.79 8.38 9.18
CA MET A 128 -10.50 7.87 8.01
C MET A 128 -9.99 6.47 7.68
N THR A 129 -10.90 5.52 7.47
CA THR A 129 -10.55 4.17 7.07
C THR A 129 -11.69 3.49 6.32
N ALA A 130 -11.36 2.54 5.46
CA ALA A 130 -12.32 1.61 4.86
C ALA A 130 -12.53 0.37 5.73
N THR A 131 -11.49 -0.06 6.43
CA THR A 131 -11.38 -1.32 7.17
C THR A 131 -11.00 -1.06 8.62
N PRO A 132 -11.94 -0.61 9.47
CA PRO A 132 -11.64 -0.42 10.89
C PRO A 132 -11.36 -1.78 11.53
N ASP A 133 -10.17 -1.95 12.04
CA ASP A 133 -9.75 -3.16 12.73
C ASP A 133 -10.25 -3.16 14.19
N LYS A 134 -10.87 -4.27 14.58
CA LYS A 134 -11.23 -4.56 15.98
C LYS A 134 -10.26 -5.61 16.50
N ARG A 135 -9.03 -5.25 16.74
CA ARG A 135 -8.12 -6.18 17.41
C ARG A 135 -8.45 -6.21 18.89
N ASP A 136 -9.19 -7.24 19.30
CA ASP A 136 -9.50 -7.53 20.72
C ASP A 136 -8.37 -8.37 21.38
N ASP A 137 -7.11 -8.04 21.07
CA ASP A 137 -5.94 -8.70 21.65
C ASP A 137 -5.56 -8.16 23.05
N ASN A 138 -6.38 -7.29 23.61
CA ASN A 138 -6.17 -6.58 24.89
C ASN A 138 -4.89 -5.74 24.97
N VAL A 139 -4.27 -5.42 23.84
CA VAL A 139 -3.15 -4.48 23.78
C VAL A 139 -3.69 -3.06 23.67
N GLU A 140 -3.36 -2.22 24.66
CA GLU A 140 -3.79 -0.83 24.71
C GLU A 140 -3.33 -0.07 23.45
N GLY A 141 -4.26 0.63 22.80
CA GLY A 141 -3.98 1.45 21.61
C GLY A 141 -4.10 0.75 20.27
N ARG A 142 -4.42 -0.56 20.21
CA ARG A 142 -4.62 -1.29 18.94
C ARG A 142 -6.06 -1.30 18.42
N ASN A 143 -7.02 -0.93 19.27
CA ASN A 143 -8.41 -0.83 18.85
C ASN A 143 -8.69 0.59 18.34
N ILE A 144 -8.87 0.73 17.04
CA ILE A 144 -9.13 2.05 16.42
C ILE A 144 -10.39 2.72 16.97
N TYR A 145 -11.42 1.97 17.31
CA TYR A 145 -12.62 2.54 17.89
C TYR A 145 -12.36 3.17 19.26
N GLU A 146 -11.54 2.51 20.08
CA GLU A 146 -11.13 3.02 21.38
C GLU A 146 -10.28 4.30 21.24
N LEU A 147 -9.30 4.28 20.31
CA LEU A 147 -8.46 5.44 20.01
C LEU A 147 -9.26 6.68 19.60
N PHE A 148 -10.42 6.48 18.99
CA PHE A 148 -11.34 7.56 18.60
C PHE A 148 -12.57 7.65 19.50
N ASN A 149 -12.49 7.17 20.77
CA ASN A 149 -13.53 7.25 21.79
C ASN A 149 -14.88 6.66 21.32
N TYR A 150 -14.86 5.68 20.40
CA TYR A 150 -16.05 5.10 19.78
C TYR A 150 -16.95 6.13 19.06
N GLN A 151 -16.40 7.30 18.71
CA GLN A 151 -17.15 8.34 18.01
C GLN A 151 -17.06 8.14 16.50
N ILE A 152 -18.15 7.72 15.91
CA ILE A 152 -18.28 7.54 14.47
C ILE A 152 -19.04 8.76 13.90
N ALA A 153 -18.32 9.57 13.12
CA ALA A 153 -18.91 10.72 12.44
C ALA A 153 -19.80 10.30 11.27
N TYR A 154 -19.35 9.29 10.54
CA TYR A 154 -20.09 8.72 9.41
C TYR A 154 -19.58 7.30 9.12
N GLU A 155 -20.48 6.41 8.76
CA GLU A 155 -20.16 5.05 8.36
C GLU A 155 -20.93 4.67 7.11
N ILE A 156 -20.21 4.23 6.07
CA ILE A 156 -20.78 3.60 4.89
C ILE A 156 -19.90 2.43 4.45
N ARG A 157 -20.44 1.24 4.58
CA ARG A 157 -19.76 0.01 4.19
C ARG A 157 -19.95 -0.30 2.71
N LEU A 158 -19.16 -1.24 2.19
CA LEU A 158 -19.14 -1.62 0.78
C LEU A 158 -20.55 -1.94 0.25
N GLN A 159 -21.32 -2.78 0.96
CA GLN A 159 -22.65 -3.16 0.54
C GLN A 159 -23.58 -1.95 0.45
N GLN A 160 -23.62 -1.13 1.48
CA GLN A 160 -24.45 0.07 1.50
C GLN A 160 -24.02 1.07 0.41
N ALA A 161 -22.72 1.24 0.20
CA ALA A 161 -22.22 2.12 -0.86
C ALA A 161 -22.63 1.68 -2.27
N MET A 162 -22.77 0.36 -2.48
CA MET A 162 -23.31 -0.18 -3.74
C MET A 162 -24.83 0.03 -3.84
N GLU A 163 -25.57 -0.21 -2.77
CA GLU A 163 -27.03 0.00 -2.72
C GLU A 163 -27.40 1.49 -2.96
N GLU A 164 -26.56 2.40 -2.47
CA GLU A 164 -26.72 3.85 -2.68
C GLU A 164 -26.13 4.35 -4.02
N ASN A 165 -25.66 3.46 -4.89
CA ASN A 165 -25.03 3.77 -6.19
C ASN A 165 -23.78 4.68 -6.09
N LEU A 166 -23.09 4.68 -4.98
CA LEU A 166 -21.81 5.38 -4.81
C LEU A 166 -20.65 4.57 -5.38
N LEU A 167 -20.82 3.27 -5.50
CA LEU A 167 -19.86 2.35 -6.10
C LEU A 167 -20.53 1.56 -7.23
N CYS A 168 -19.74 1.22 -8.24
CA CYS A 168 -20.17 0.33 -9.30
C CYS A 168 -20.49 -1.05 -8.71
N PRO A 169 -21.64 -1.66 -9.06
CA PRO A 169 -21.92 -3.03 -8.68
C PRO A 169 -20.83 -3.97 -9.23
N PHE A 170 -20.53 -5.01 -8.48
CA PHE A 170 -19.62 -6.06 -8.92
C PHE A 170 -20.24 -7.43 -8.76
N HIS A 171 -19.78 -8.37 -9.55
CA HIS A 171 -20.11 -9.79 -9.43
C HIS A 171 -18.86 -10.54 -9.00
N TYR A 172 -18.98 -11.36 -7.97
CA TYR A 172 -17.90 -12.23 -7.50
C TYR A 172 -18.18 -13.66 -7.96
N PHE A 173 -17.21 -14.25 -8.67
CA PHE A 173 -17.27 -15.63 -9.12
C PHE A 173 -16.12 -16.42 -8.52
N GLY A 174 -16.43 -17.42 -7.71
CA GLY A 174 -15.45 -18.42 -7.26
C GLY A 174 -15.21 -19.43 -8.37
N ILE A 175 -14.01 -19.42 -8.97
CA ILE A 175 -13.64 -20.33 -10.04
C ILE A 175 -12.63 -21.33 -9.49
N THR A 176 -12.92 -22.63 -9.69
CA THR A 176 -11.94 -23.67 -9.36
C THR A 176 -10.85 -23.67 -10.43
N ASP A 177 -9.62 -23.51 -10.00
CA ASP A 177 -8.45 -23.66 -10.88
C ASP A 177 -8.34 -25.12 -11.35
N LEU A 178 -7.60 -25.37 -12.45
CA LEU A 178 -7.43 -26.70 -12.98
C LEU A 178 -6.96 -27.66 -11.87
N ALA A 179 -7.76 -28.70 -11.60
CA ALA A 179 -7.45 -29.65 -10.56
C ALA A 179 -6.16 -30.40 -10.91
N ILE A 180 -5.18 -30.30 -10.03
CA ILE A 180 -4.01 -31.17 -10.07
C ILE A 180 -4.47 -32.55 -9.63
N ILE A 181 -4.62 -33.47 -10.56
CA ILE A 181 -4.86 -34.88 -10.26
C ILE A 181 -3.54 -35.44 -9.73
N GLY A 182 -3.36 -35.40 -8.42
CA GLY A 182 -2.19 -35.93 -7.72
C GLY A 182 -2.13 -35.43 -6.29
N ASP A 183 -2.15 -36.40 -5.39
CA ASP A 183 -2.15 -36.27 -3.93
C ASP A 183 -0.85 -35.66 -3.41
N GLN A 184 -0.65 -34.35 -3.60
CA GLN A 184 0.47 -33.61 -2.99
C GLN A 184 -0.07 -32.36 -2.29
N LYS A 185 0.31 -32.24 -1.02
CA LYS A 185 -0.02 -31.16 -0.11
C LYS A 185 0.18 -29.78 -0.76
N GLU A 186 -0.71 -28.86 -0.47
CA GLU A 186 -0.88 -27.48 -0.99
C GLU A 186 0.38 -26.58 -1.03
N THR A 187 1.54 -27.06 -0.63
CA THR A 187 2.76 -26.25 -0.41
C THR A 187 3.74 -26.14 -1.58
N ASN A 188 3.54 -26.88 -2.68
CA ASN A 188 4.41 -26.77 -3.86
C ASN A 188 3.58 -26.88 -5.15
N ARG A 189 2.87 -25.80 -5.52
CA ARG A 189 2.42 -25.67 -6.91
C ARG A 189 3.70 -25.48 -7.77
N ASP A 190 4.02 -26.50 -8.57
CA ASP A 190 5.11 -26.40 -9.49
C ASP A 190 4.87 -25.21 -10.44
N PHE A 191 5.85 -24.32 -10.57
CA PHE A 191 5.78 -23.12 -11.41
C PHE A 191 5.35 -23.45 -12.85
N SER A 192 5.79 -24.59 -13.39
CA SER A 192 5.40 -25.06 -14.72
C SER A 192 3.88 -25.24 -14.88
N MET A 193 3.16 -25.49 -13.80
CA MET A 193 1.71 -25.64 -13.80
C MET A 193 0.99 -24.27 -13.74
N LEU A 194 1.54 -23.32 -12.99
CA LEU A 194 0.98 -21.97 -12.88
C LEU A 194 1.00 -21.22 -14.22
N THR A 195 1.95 -21.54 -15.08
CA THR A 195 2.13 -20.92 -16.40
C THR A 195 1.84 -21.88 -17.57
N SER A 196 1.20 -23.03 -17.32
CA SER A 196 0.88 -24.00 -18.39
C SER A 196 -0.09 -23.39 -19.43
N ASP A 197 0.01 -23.83 -20.67
CA ASP A 197 -0.85 -23.35 -21.75
C ASP A 197 -2.32 -23.71 -21.52
N GLU A 198 -2.58 -24.83 -20.86
CA GLU A 198 -3.92 -25.25 -20.44
C GLU A 198 -4.52 -24.26 -19.43
N ARG A 199 -3.71 -23.86 -18.43
CA ARG A 199 -4.16 -22.88 -17.43
C ARG A 199 -4.37 -21.49 -18.05
N VAL A 200 -3.50 -21.06 -18.94
CA VAL A 200 -3.67 -19.79 -19.69
C VAL A 200 -4.98 -19.78 -20.46
N LYS A 201 -5.30 -20.87 -21.18
CA LYS A 201 -6.58 -21.01 -21.90
C LYS A 201 -7.77 -20.97 -20.92
N HIS A 202 -7.67 -21.71 -19.82
CA HIS A 202 -8.70 -21.73 -18.79
C HIS A 202 -8.95 -20.33 -18.21
N ILE A 203 -7.91 -19.58 -17.87
CA ILE A 203 -8.05 -18.19 -17.38
C ILE A 203 -8.75 -17.32 -18.41
N ILE A 204 -8.36 -17.40 -19.69
CA ILE A 204 -8.98 -16.63 -20.77
C ILE A 204 -10.47 -16.99 -20.91
N GLU A 205 -10.79 -18.28 -20.97
CA GLU A 205 -12.18 -18.76 -21.10
C GLU A 205 -13.05 -18.31 -19.91
N GLN A 206 -12.54 -18.38 -18.70
CA GLN A 206 -13.27 -17.93 -17.52
C GLN A 206 -13.42 -16.40 -17.49
N ALA A 207 -12.38 -15.65 -17.86
CA ALA A 207 -12.43 -14.21 -17.95
C ALA A 207 -13.42 -13.73 -19.04
N GLU A 208 -13.46 -14.39 -20.18
CA GLU A 208 -14.44 -14.10 -21.23
C GLU A 208 -15.87 -14.48 -20.85
N TYR A 209 -16.05 -15.58 -20.09
CA TYR A 209 -17.37 -16.04 -19.68
C TYR A 209 -17.98 -15.21 -18.55
N TYR A 210 -17.19 -14.87 -17.54
CA TYR A 210 -17.67 -14.17 -16.34
C TYR A 210 -17.36 -12.69 -16.31
N GLY A 211 -16.29 -12.25 -16.99
CA GLY A 211 -15.75 -10.91 -16.89
C GLY A 211 -16.47 -9.84 -17.69
N TYR A 212 -17.70 -10.10 -18.11
CA TYR A 212 -18.43 -9.20 -19.02
C TYR A 212 -19.13 -8.05 -18.28
N SER A 213 -18.91 -6.83 -18.75
CA SER A 213 -19.79 -5.67 -18.48
C SER A 213 -19.80 -4.64 -19.61
N GLY A 214 -19.53 -5.03 -20.85
CA GLY A 214 -19.49 -4.12 -21.99
C GLY A 214 -18.94 -4.81 -23.25
N ASP A 215 -18.60 -4.04 -24.26
CA ASP A 215 -18.14 -4.57 -25.55
C ASP A 215 -16.76 -5.25 -25.46
N LYS A 216 -15.98 -4.98 -24.42
CA LYS A 216 -14.61 -5.51 -24.26
C LYS A 216 -14.28 -5.79 -22.80
N VAL A 217 -13.69 -6.94 -22.55
CA VAL A 217 -13.16 -7.29 -21.22
C VAL A 217 -11.80 -6.62 -21.05
N LYS A 218 -11.66 -5.84 -19.98
CA LYS A 218 -10.40 -5.25 -19.51
C LYS A 218 -10.22 -5.58 -18.04
N GLY A 219 -8.99 -5.84 -17.61
CA GLY A 219 -8.81 -6.23 -16.23
C GLY A 219 -7.40 -6.14 -15.69
N LEU A 220 -7.33 -6.39 -14.39
CA LEU A 220 -6.11 -6.59 -13.65
C LEU A 220 -6.02 -8.07 -13.27
N ILE A 221 -4.87 -8.68 -13.49
CA ILE A 221 -4.59 -10.07 -13.10
C ILE A 221 -3.48 -10.03 -12.06
N PHE A 222 -3.81 -10.49 -10.86
CA PHE A 222 -2.85 -10.58 -9.76
C PHE A 222 -2.24 -11.96 -9.72
N CYS A 223 -0.91 -12.02 -9.76
CA CYS A 223 -0.11 -13.24 -9.77
C CYS A 223 0.60 -13.42 -8.43
N SER A 224 1.06 -14.62 -8.15
CA SER A 224 1.73 -14.95 -6.90
C SER A 224 3.21 -14.53 -6.88
N ASN A 225 3.84 -14.34 -8.05
CA ASN A 225 5.22 -13.93 -8.15
C ASN A 225 5.53 -13.24 -9.49
N ILE A 226 6.67 -12.54 -9.56
CA ILE A 226 7.10 -11.75 -10.73
C ILE A 226 7.24 -12.61 -11.97
N ARG A 227 7.85 -13.78 -11.84
CA ARG A 227 8.08 -14.69 -12.96
C ARG A 227 6.78 -15.21 -13.56
N GLU A 228 5.78 -15.54 -12.74
CA GLU A 228 4.42 -15.88 -13.18
C GLU A 228 3.78 -14.72 -13.95
N THR A 229 3.91 -13.50 -13.43
CA THR A 229 3.39 -12.27 -14.05
C THR A 229 3.93 -12.07 -15.46
N GLU A 230 5.24 -12.18 -15.63
CA GLU A 230 5.91 -11.98 -16.91
C GLU A 230 5.56 -13.07 -17.93
N GLU A 231 5.59 -14.34 -17.50
CA GLU A 231 5.34 -15.48 -18.37
C GLU A 231 3.88 -15.56 -18.81
N LEU A 232 2.91 -15.31 -17.89
CA LEU A 232 1.49 -15.26 -18.24
C LEU A 232 1.19 -14.11 -19.19
N SER A 233 1.73 -12.92 -18.94
CA SER A 233 1.58 -11.77 -19.86
C SER A 233 2.14 -12.09 -21.25
N ALA A 234 3.33 -12.68 -21.33
CA ALA A 234 3.93 -13.08 -22.60
C ALA A 234 3.09 -14.13 -23.35
N LYS A 235 2.51 -15.10 -22.65
CA LYS A 235 1.63 -16.12 -23.25
C LYS A 235 0.31 -15.55 -23.71
N PHE A 236 -0.33 -14.65 -22.92
CA PHE A 236 -1.54 -13.95 -23.35
C PHE A 236 -1.29 -13.17 -24.64
N ASN A 237 -0.17 -12.48 -24.78
CA ASN A 237 0.19 -11.73 -25.99
C ASN A 237 0.38 -12.61 -27.23
N GLN A 238 0.43 -13.94 -27.08
CA GLN A 238 0.45 -14.89 -28.19
C GLN A 238 -0.94 -15.41 -28.58
N MET A 239 -1.92 -15.34 -27.65
CA MET A 239 -3.26 -15.84 -27.83
C MET A 239 -4.15 -14.81 -28.54
N MET A 240 -5.19 -15.31 -29.21
CA MET A 240 -6.21 -14.46 -29.85
C MET A 240 -7.26 -14.04 -28.83
N ASN A 241 -7.53 -12.76 -28.75
CA ASN A 241 -8.68 -12.21 -28.05
C ASN A 241 -9.89 -12.33 -28.97
N THR A 242 -10.86 -13.16 -28.60
CA THR A 242 -12.03 -13.47 -29.44
C THR A 242 -12.94 -12.25 -29.61
N SER A 243 -13.02 -11.39 -28.59
CA SER A 243 -13.87 -10.18 -28.61
C SER A 243 -13.34 -9.10 -29.54
N SER A 244 -12.02 -8.97 -29.70
CA SER A 244 -11.39 -7.92 -30.53
C SER A 244 -10.91 -8.42 -31.89
N GLY A 245 -10.82 -9.73 -32.09
CA GLY A 245 -10.30 -10.35 -33.31
C GLY A 245 -8.79 -10.16 -33.54
N ARG A 246 -8.05 -9.71 -32.53
CA ARG A 246 -6.59 -9.54 -32.52
C ARG A 246 -5.97 -10.31 -31.37
N LYS A 247 -4.63 -10.37 -31.32
CA LYS A 247 -3.94 -10.89 -30.14
C LYS A 247 -4.19 -9.98 -28.94
N PHE A 248 -4.17 -10.59 -27.74
CA PHE A 248 -4.19 -9.82 -26.51
C PHE A 248 -3.02 -8.82 -26.46
N ARG A 249 -3.26 -7.67 -25.85
CA ARG A 249 -2.26 -6.66 -25.51
C ARG A 249 -2.19 -6.55 -23.99
N THR A 250 -1.15 -7.09 -23.43
CA THR A 250 -0.95 -7.12 -21.98
C THR A 250 0.43 -6.62 -21.61
N ILE A 251 0.59 -6.18 -20.39
CA ILE A 251 1.87 -5.79 -19.80
C ILE A 251 1.99 -6.39 -18.40
N ALA A 252 3.20 -6.81 -18.05
CA ALA A 252 3.56 -7.20 -16.70
C ALA A 252 4.14 -5.98 -15.98
N LEU A 253 3.59 -5.64 -14.81
CA LEU A 253 4.12 -4.63 -13.91
C LEU A 253 4.60 -5.30 -12.63
N ASN A 254 5.81 -4.97 -12.21
CA ASN A 254 6.41 -5.42 -10.95
C ASN A 254 6.93 -4.24 -10.12
N GLY A 255 7.47 -4.49 -8.94
CA GLY A 255 7.95 -3.44 -8.02
C GLY A 255 8.99 -2.49 -8.61
N SER A 256 9.76 -2.93 -9.62
CA SER A 256 10.78 -2.11 -10.30
C SER A 256 10.20 -1.11 -11.32
N ALA A 257 8.91 -1.22 -11.66
CA ALA A 257 8.28 -0.31 -12.60
C ALA A 257 8.22 1.11 -12.02
N SER A 258 8.72 2.09 -12.76
CA SER A 258 8.66 3.50 -12.38
C SER A 258 7.22 4.01 -12.29
N GLU A 259 7.00 5.10 -11.55
CA GLU A 259 5.69 5.76 -11.46
C GLU A 259 5.15 6.14 -12.86
N GLN A 260 6.03 6.57 -13.76
CA GLN A 260 5.65 6.94 -15.13
C GLN A 260 5.20 5.73 -15.93
N GLU A 261 5.87 4.59 -15.85
CA GLU A 261 5.49 3.34 -16.53
C GLU A 261 4.14 2.83 -16.01
N ARG A 262 3.90 2.88 -14.70
CA ARG A 262 2.62 2.53 -14.09
C ARG A 262 1.50 3.44 -14.60
N GLN A 263 1.74 4.75 -14.62
CA GLN A 263 0.77 5.72 -15.10
C GLN A 263 0.40 5.47 -16.55
N ILE A 264 1.39 5.27 -17.43
CA ILE A 264 1.19 4.95 -18.84
C ILE A 264 0.39 3.65 -19.01
N ALA A 265 0.69 2.62 -18.22
CA ALA A 265 -0.03 1.35 -18.29
C ALA A 265 -1.52 1.50 -17.91
N PHE A 266 -1.82 2.27 -16.86
CA PHE A 266 -3.21 2.55 -16.48
C PHE A 266 -3.94 3.41 -17.51
N GLU A 267 -3.28 4.40 -18.09
CA GLU A 267 -3.85 5.20 -19.20
C GLU A 267 -4.17 4.31 -20.40
N ARG A 268 -3.27 3.40 -20.76
CA ARG A 268 -3.48 2.44 -21.85
C ARG A 268 -4.58 1.43 -21.54
N LEU A 269 -4.73 0.99 -20.27
CA LEU A 269 -5.83 0.11 -19.86
C LEU A 269 -7.18 0.85 -19.95
N ALA A 270 -7.22 2.13 -19.57
CA ALA A 270 -8.42 2.97 -19.67
C ALA A 270 -8.79 3.35 -21.12
N MET A 271 -7.82 3.35 -22.03
CA MET A 271 -7.96 3.82 -23.42
C MET A 271 -8.88 2.89 -24.23
N ASN A 272 -9.73 3.47 -25.11
CA ASN A 272 -10.50 2.70 -26.08
C ASN A 272 -9.72 2.50 -27.39
N GLU A 273 -10.15 1.53 -28.20
CA GLU A 273 -9.51 1.25 -29.51
C GLU A 273 -9.58 2.45 -30.46
N GLU A 274 -10.62 3.28 -30.34
CA GLU A 274 -10.82 4.48 -31.17
C GLU A 274 -9.80 5.57 -30.86
N ASP A 275 -9.25 5.56 -29.64
CA ASP A 275 -8.25 6.52 -29.17
C ASP A 275 -6.81 6.04 -29.44
N ALA A 276 -6.65 4.86 -30.05
CA ALA A 276 -5.34 4.27 -30.33
C ALA A 276 -4.52 5.14 -31.31
N THR A 277 -3.25 5.33 -30.98
CA THR A 277 -2.28 6.01 -31.85
C THR A 277 -1.14 5.07 -32.22
N VAL A 278 -0.28 5.47 -33.15
CA VAL A 278 0.91 4.68 -33.53
C VAL A 278 1.87 4.48 -32.34
N GLU A 279 1.86 5.41 -31.39
CA GLU A 279 2.76 5.42 -30.25
C GLU A 279 2.13 4.82 -28.98
N MET A 280 0.77 4.76 -28.92
CA MET A 280 0.05 4.30 -27.74
C MET A 280 -1.16 3.46 -28.13
N GLU A 281 -1.10 2.18 -27.80
CA GLU A 281 -2.17 1.22 -28.04
C GLU A 281 -2.86 0.83 -26.72
N PRO A 282 -4.19 0.60 -26.70
CA PRO A 282 -4.93 0.16 -25.52
C PRO A 282 -4.47 -1.22 -25.06
N LEU A 283 -4.50 -1.45 -23.74
CA LEU A 283 -4.28 -2.75 -23.12
C LEU A 283 -5.61 -3.45 -22.84
N ASP A 284 -5.57 -4.79 -22.89
CA ASP A 284 -6.66 -5.65 -22.42
C ASP A 284 -6.50 -6.00 -20.94
N TYR A 285 -5.26 -6.37 -20.52
CA TYR A 285 -4.96 -6.69 -19.14
C TYR A 285 -3.61 -6.13 -18.71
N ILE A 286 -3.52 -5.83 -17.41
CA ILE A 286 -2.27 -5.62 -16.69
C ILE A 286 -2.09 -6.80 -15.73
N PHE A 287 -0.96 -7.49 -15.84
CA PHE A 287 -0.53 -8.50 -14.90
C PHE A 287 0.32 -7.85 -13.82
N SER A 288 0.06 -8.15 -12.56
CA SER A 288 0.76 -7.52 -11.44
C SER A 288 1.00 -8.51 -10.30
N VAL A 289 2.11 -8.35 -9.63
CA VAL A 289 2.38 -8.92 -8.31
C VAL A 289 2.45 -7.78 -7.34
N GLU A 290 1.57 -7.73 -6.37
CA GLU A 290 1.60 -6.86 -5.18
C GLU A 290 2.02 -5.38 -5.38
N ILE A 291 2.17 -4.91 -6.63
CA ILE A 291 2.50 -3.49 -6.93
C ILE A 291 1.48 -2.51 -6.34
N LEU A 292 0.27 -2.99 -6.13
CA LEU A 292 -0.80 -2.24 -5.48
C LEU A 292 -0.78 -2.43 -3.97
N ASN A 293 0.04 -3.34 -3.47
CA ASN A 293 0.36 -3.56 -2.06
C ASN A 293 1.73 -2.99 -1.73
N GLU A 294 2.08 -2.92 -0.47
CA GLU A 294 3.41 -2.57 0.02
C GLU A 294 4.40 -3.66 -0.40
N GLY A 295 5.56 -3.28 -0.95
CA GLY A 295 6.59 -4.25 -1.35
C GLY A 295 7.10 -5.03 -0.14
N TRP A 296 7.60 -6.25 -0.37
CA TRP A 296 8.26 -7.05 0.66
C TRP A 296 9.62 -6.47 1.00
N GLU A 297 9.93 -6.39 2.27
CA GLU A 297 11.21 -5.94 2.80
C GLU A 297 11.73 -6.94 3.84
N PHE A 298 13.03 -6.89 4.08
CA PHE A 298 13.61 -7.58 5.23
C PHE A 298 13.26 -6.84 6.51
N PRO A 299 12.98 -7.56 7.61
CA PRO A 299 12.68 -6.91 8.89
C PRO A 299 13.90 -6.13 9.39
N GLY A 300 13.65 -4.93 9.91
CA GLY A 300 14.68 -4.04 10.45
C GLY A 300 14.27 -2.58 10.40
N GLY A 301 15.08 -1.71 10.95
CA GLY A 301 14.74 -0.30 11.07
C GLY A 301 15.95 0.61 11.22
N LYS A 302 15.72 1.78 11.78
CA LYS A 302 16.74 2.84 11.87
C LYS A 302 17.63 2.67 13.08
N ILE A 303 18.90 3.00 12.89
CA ILE A 303 19.86 3.11 14.00
C ILE A 303 19.53 4.40 14.78
N GLU A 304 19.31 4.27 16.09
CA GLU A 304 19.12 5.40 16.99
C GLU A 304 20.46 5.97 17.47
N GLU A 305 20.43 7.17 18.05
CA GLU A 305 21.64 7.84 18.53
C GLU A 305 22.32 7.04 19.64
N GLY A 306 23.54 6.58 19.34
CA GLY A 306 24.35 5.79 20.28
C GLY A 306 24.26 4.28 20.11
N GLU A 307 23.39 3.78 19.21
CA GLU A 307 23.30 2.36 18.88
C GLU A 307 24.31 1.96 17.81
N THR A 308 24.73 0.70 17.84
CA THR A 308 25.35 0.02 16.70
C THR A 308 24.27 -0.55 15.78
N SER A 309 24.58 -0.81 14.50
CA SER A 309 23.64 -1.44 13.56
C SER A 309 23.12 -2.80 14.04
N GLN A 310 23.93 -3.54 14.80
CA GLN A 310 23.54 -4.82 15.38
C GLN A 310 22.57 -4.66 16.57
N GLU A 311 22.75 -3.64 17.38
CA GLU A 311 21.83 -3.33 18.51
C GLU A 311 20.49 -2.83 17.98
N ALA A 312 20.51 -1.92 16.99
CA ALA A 312 19.31 -1.46 16.32
C ALA A 312 18.51 -2.63 15.73
N LEU A 313 19.17 -3.53 15.00
CA LEU A 313 18.50 -4.69 14.41
C LEU A 313 17.83 -5.58 15.48
N LYS A 314 18.49 -5.82 16.61
CA LYS A 314 17.87 -6.61 17.70
C LYS A 314 16.63 -5.94 18.26
N ARG A 315 16.69 -4.63 18.50
CA ARG A 315 15.55 -3.85 19.00
C ARG A 315 14.38 -3.90 18.01
N GLU A 316 14.61 -3.61 16.74
CA GLU A 316 13.58 -3.63 15.70
C GLU A 316 12.93 -5.01 15.55
N ILE A 317 13.70 -6.09 15.55
CA ILE A 317 13.15 -7.46 15.47
C ILE A 317 12.28 -7.81 16.69
N ILE A 318 12.64 -7.35 17.89
CA ILE A 318 11.77 -7.51 19.06
C ILE A 318 10.50 -6.69 18.92
N GLU A 319 10.61 -5.46 18.42
CA GLU A 319 9.48 -4.55 18.23
C GLU A 319 8.52 -5.05 17.15
N GLU A 320 9.04 -5.50 16.02
CA GLU A 320 8.24 -5.93 14.86
C GLU A 320 7.73 -7.37 14.94
N LEU A 321 8.54 -8.28 15.50
CA LEU A 321 8.32 -9.73 15.41
C LEU A 321 8.23 -10.45 16.76
N ASP A 322 8.38 -9.73 17.89
CA ASP A 322 8.37 -10.29 19.26
C ASP A 322 9.35 -11.46 19.47
N THR A 323 10.50 -11.40 18.83
CA THR A 323 11.44 -12.51 18.71
C THR A 323 12.85 -12.08 19.09
N GLU A 324 13.53 -12.85 19.92
CA GLU A 324 14.94 -12.62 20.22
C GLU A 324 15.84 -13.27 19.18
N ILE A 325 16.78 -12.49 18.66
CA ILE A 325 17.75 -12.93 17.66
C ILE A 325 19.20 -12.80 18.15
N LYS A 326 20.03 -13.69 17.65
CA LYS A 326 21.48 -13.54 17.66
C LYS A 326 21.93 -13.02 16.31
N VAL A 327 22.47 -11.81 16.28
CA VAL A 327 23.03 -11.21 15.06
C VAL A 327 24.38 -11.86 14.78
N GLY A 328 24.54 -12.38 13.56
CA GLY A 328 25.72 -13.06 13.05
C GLY A 328 26.57 -12.16 12.15
N GLU A 329 27.07 -12.73 11.06
CA GLU A 329 27.98 -12.04 10.13
C GLU A 329 27.22 -11.04 9.24
N LEU A 330 27.89 -9.94 8.89
CA LEU A 330 27.40 -8.99 7.90
C LEU A 330 27.34 -9.65 6.52
N ILE A 331 26.16 -9.58 5.89
CA ILE A 331 25.98 -10.05 4.52
C ILE A 331 26.52 -8.98 3.55
N ASP A 332 26.07 -7.75 3.77
CA ASP A 332 26.45 -6.58 2.96
C ASP A 332 26.00 -5.26 3.59
N THR A 333 26.59 -4.17 3.16
CA THR A 333 26.08 -2.81 3.36
C THR A 333 25.50 -2.34 2.03
N ILE A 334 24.18 -2.15 1.99
CA ILE A 334 23.48 -1.65 0.81
C ILE A 334 23.52 -0.12 0.84
N ALA A 335 23.88 0.49 -0.28
CA ALA A 335 23.71 1.90 -0.54
C ALA A 335 22.75 2.05 -1.73
N TYR A 336 21.60 2.70 -1.50
CA TYR A 336 20.59 2.89 -2.53
C TYR A 336 20.04 4.30 -2.52
N ASP A 337 20.02 4.94 -3.68
CA ASP A 337 19.47 6.28 -3.85
C ASP A 337 18.01 6.21 -4.28
N TYR A 338 17.11 6.42 -3.31
CA TYR A 338 15.72 6.73 -3.63
C TYR A 338 15.61 8.18 -4.11
N PRO A 339 14.60 8.53 -4.91
CA PRO A 339 14.42 9.92 -5.38
C PRO A 339 14.37 10.95 -4.25
N GLU A 340 14.02 10.53 -3.05
CA GLU A 340 13.75 11.39 -1.90
C GLU A 340 14.82 11.31 -0.80
N PHE A 341 15.63 10.25 -0.78
CA PHE A 341 16.68 10.04 0.25
C PHE A 341 17.71 9.00 -0.17
N HIS A 342 18.89 9.08 0.45
CA HIS A 342 19.90 8.05 0.36
C HIS A 342 19.71 7.04 1.48
N LEU A 343 19.55 5.76 1.13
CA LEU A 343 19.51 4.64 2.08
C LEU A 343 20.91 4.04 2.21
N SER A 344 21.37 3.91 3.45
CA SER A 344 22.52 3.05 3.79
C SER A 344 22.05 2.04 4.82
N MET A 345 22.12 0.75 4.50
CA MET A 345 21.55 -0.33 5.32
C MET A 345 22.55 -1.46 5.48
N ASP A 346 22.89 -1.79 6.72
CA ASP A 346 23.71 -2.96 7.06
C ASP A 346 22.80 -4.19 7.22
N CYS A 347 23.07 -5.23 6.44
CA CYS A 347 22.29 -6.48 6.43
C CYS A 347 23.10 -7.62 7.04
N PHE A 348 22.50 -8.34 7.99
CA PHE A 348 23.15 -9.38 8.76
C PHE A 348 22.43 -10.72 8.66
N TRP A 349 23.20 -11.83 8.74
CA TRP A 349 22.62 -13.11 9.08
C TRP A 349 22.18 -13.11 10.55
N CYS A 350 20.99 -13.65 10.82
CA CYS A 350 20.45 -13.74 12.16
C CYS A 350 19.95 -15.14 12.45
N GLU A 351 20.04 -15.54 13.72
CA GLU A 351 19.53 -16.81 14.25
C GLU A 351 18.50 -16.51 15.31
N ILE A 352 17.31 -17.12 15.23
CA ILE A 352 16.30 -17.02 16.28
C ILE A 352 16.79 -17.79 17.49
N VAL A 353 16.87 -17.12 18.63
CA VAL A 353 17.35 -17.72 19.89
C VAL A 353 16.17 -18.16 20.73
N GLU A 354 15.12 -17.35 20.85
CA GLU A 354 13.92 -17.62 21.64
C GLU A 354 12.70 -16.91 21.05
N GLY A 355 11.53 -17.53 21.16
CA GLY A 355 10.24 -17.01 20.70
C GLY A 355 9.78 -17.59 19.36
N ASP A 356 8.51 -17.40 19.10
CA ASP A 356 7.89 -17.64 17.79
C ASP A 356 7.77 -16.30 17.07
N LEU A 357 7.86 -16.29 15.73
CA LEU A 357 7.66 -15.08 14.93
C LEU A 357 6.22 -14.58 15.08
N VAL A 358 6.04 -13.51 15.81
CA VAL A 358 4.74 -12.87 16.02
C VAL A 358 4.75 -11.50 15.34
N LEU A 359 3.94 -11.34 14.31
CA LEU A 359 3.81 -10.09 13.58
C LEU A 359 3.13 -9.03 14.45
N LYS A 360 3.85 -7.97 14.82
CA LYS A 360 3.31 -6.84 15.58
C LYS A 360 2.98 -5.66 14.68
N GLU A 361 3.78 -5.40 13.67
CA GLU A 361 3.66 -4.22 12.81
C GLU A 361 3.41 -4.56 11.33
N HIS A 362 3.69 -5.78 10.90
CA HIS A 362 3.50 -6.23 9.53
C HIS A 362 2.19 -6.98 9.33
N GLU A 363 1.55 -6.79 8.18
CA GLU A 363 0.31 -7.51 7.83
C GLU A 363 0.57 -8.98 7.52
N ALA A 364 1.77 -9.32 7.01
CA ALA A 364 2.16 -10.67 6.68
C ALA A 364 3.67 -10.86 6.77
N ALA A 365 4.12 -12.08 7.16
CA ALA A 365 5.48 -12.53 7.00
C ALA A 365 5.50 -13.86 6.25
N ARG A 366 6.54 -14.07 5.45
CA ARG A 366 6.70 -15.30 4.67
C ARG A 366 8.14 -15.80 4.77
N GLY A 367 8.30 -17.02 5.25
CA GLY A 367 9.58 -17.73 5.14
C GLY A 367 9.82 -18.16 3.70
N LEU A 368 10.98 -17.79 3.15
CA LEU A 368 11.37 -18.13 1.79
C LEU A 368 12.56 -19.11 1.80
N THR A 369 12.50 -20.12 0.95
CA THR A 369 13.66 -20.95 0.63
C THR A 369 14.49 -20.30 -0.47
N LYS A 370 15.72 -20.76 -0.66
CA LYS A 370 16.61 -20.30 -1.73
C LYS A 370 15.95 -20.20 -3.11
N ASN A 371 15.11 -21.15 -3.46
CA ASN A 371 14.42 -21.19 -4.77
C ASN A 371 13.19 -20.28 -4.84
N GLN A 372 12.76 -19.72 -3.72
CA GLN A 372 11.58 -18.87 -3.59
C GLN A 372 11.93 -17.38 -3.44
N LEU A 373 13.21 -17.03 -3.47
CA LEU A 373 13.64 -15.63 -3.33
C LEU A 373 13.11 -14.72 -4.46
N ASP A 374 12.79 -15.28 -5.62
CA ASP A 374 12.20 -14.55 -6.74
C ASP A 374 10.65 -14.57 -6.71
N ASP A 375 10.05 -15.24 -5.71
CA ASP A 375 8.61 -15.40 -5.62
C ASP A 375 7.89 -14.14 -5.06
N VAL A 376 8.64 -13.15 -4.58
CA VAL A 376 8.12 -11.94 -3.96
C VAL A 376 8.68 -10.69 -4.63
N ALA A 377 7.90 -9.60 -4.58
CA ALA A 377 8.31 -8.30 -5.09
C ALA A 377 9.09 -7.56 -3.99
N TRP A 378 10.40 -7.66 -4.01
CA TRP A 378 11.28 -6.96 -3.07
C TRP A 378 11.28 -5.45 -3.28
N LEU A 379 11.48 -4.69 -2.22
CA LEU A 379 11.80 -3.27 -2.35
C LEU A 379 13.09 -3.09 -3.17
N PRO A 380 13.23 -1.98 -3.93
CA PRO A 380 14.35 -1.79 -4.83
C PRO A 380 15.74 -1.90 -4.18
N ALA A 381 15.88 -1.46 -2.92
CA ALA A 381 17.12 -1.60 -2.16
C ALA A 381 17.43 -3.09 -1.87
N ASP A 382 16.42 -3.87 -1.49
CA ASP A 382 16.58 -5.27 -1.09
C ASP A 382 16.93 -6.19 -2.27
N ILE A 383 16.50 -5.85 -3.50
CA ILE A 383 16.84 -6.61 -4.71
C ILE A 383 18.34 -6.82 -4.84
N THR A 384 19.14 -5.82 -4.46
CA THR A 384 20.61 -5.90 -4.57
C THR A 384 21.22 -6.96 -3.66
N LEU A 385 20.50 -7.33 -2.57
CA LEU A 385 20.95 -8.31 -1.59
C LEU A 385 20.63 -9.75 -2.00
N ILE A 386 19.58 -9.97 -2.81
CA ILE A 386 19.04 -11.31 -3.12
C ILE A 386 20.08 -12.24 -3.69
N GLU A 387 20.92 -11.77 -4.62
CA GLU A 387 21.98 -12.59 -5.22
C GLU A 387 23.04 -13.02 -4.19
N LYS A 388 23.34 -12.18 -3.21
CA LYS A 388 24.30 -12.49 -2.14
C LYS A 388 23.70 -13.50 -1.15
N ILE A 389 22.43 -13.31 -0.78
CA ILE A 389 21.70 -14.26 0.05
C ILE A 389 21.65 -15.63 -0.65
N ARG A 390 21.28 -15.65 -1.93
CA ARG A 390 21.19 -16.88 -2.72
C ARG A 390 22.49 -17.68 -2.75
N LYS A 391 23.64 -17.02 -2.79
CA LYS A 391 24.95 -17.70 -2.80
C LYS A 391 25.28 -18.33 -1.46
N ASN A 392 24.79 -17.78 -0.37
CA ASN A 392 25.15 -18.19 0.98
C ASN A 392 24.08 -19.08 1.66
N MET A 393 22.86 -19.16 1.13
CA MET A 393 21.87 -20.19 1.42
C MET A 393 22.19 -21.48 0.65
#